data_9d282aa0b9ab338d45b3b67c2be2e3ca
#
_entry.id   9d282aa0b9ab338d45b3b67c2be2e3ca
#
_cell.length_a   1.000
_cell.length_b   1.000
_cell.length_c   1.000
_cell.angle_alpha   90.00
_cell.angle_beta   90.00
_cell.angle_gamma   90.00
#
_symmetry.space_group_name_H-M   'P 1'
#
loop_
_entity.id
_entity.type
_entity.pdbx_description
1 polymer ?
#
loop_
_entity_poly.entity_id
_entity_poly.type
_entity_poly.pdbx_seq_one_letter_code
_entity_poly.pdbx_strand_id
1 'polypeptide(L)'
;MNTNIDNINEFIRKTFDPLTTRKESFNIRLNYKEYKLTISFLQNNYILFTCKSNFDFYGNSLHKNDVNNSFQNIENIPANVKNDIISLINSNNLSIKEFLNLNMIIICLSEKNTGDTIFEFFLNKLNEKTMNNDVIKMLFKKKENKQEDEYNKIINSNLNTLETFNRMYGLSIKGNETEINLTFNNKMNKSSPLLKITTKGFLLFCKNKFLNLNKLVLKNNEINELNILHNLDTTNLKYLDLSGNNISSIESISDLNFPKLEKLILSKNQIKDVIYLKNIRAPILRDLDLSMNQIQNLDVLNSSSWPHLKSFDLSYNQINSIEFFKNASFPILEYLNLNTNLVKNMEPITHLSKLTILILNQNPFSQMDFLPKCDFKNLKEIYFYSCNITTVQYLQNAKFPNLITLSLPENNITYITTLRYVNFPKLKKLSLYGNNIEDITPLQYANFPSLLELYLYQNNIKNISCLNQFKFTKLITLSLMSNQISDINVFKNTQFNFNLETLALSKNKIKDISVFSDYSTISFYNLKELWLDHNEINNIDKLDKAKINKIVRIKLGHNLIQKINVFERMNFFALAEIDLNNNVISDLSPLVWIKLRNLKKIHLANNSFIINNNNYALNTLNNKGIQCILQSEEEQK
;
A
#
# COMPACT_ATOMS: atom_id res chain seq x y z
N MET A 1 19.01 -31.62 13.90
CA MET A 1 17.75 -31.42 13.18
C MET A 1 16.72 -32.53 13.43
N ASN A 2 17.13 -33.78 13.69
CA ASN A 2 16.19 -34.86 14.11
C ASN A 2 15.45 -34.59 15.44
N THR A 3 15.95 -33.70 16.27
CA THR A 3 15.39 -33.40 17.60
C THR A 3 14.08 -32.58 17.58
N ASN A 4 13.76 -31.89 16.50
CA ASN A 4 12.57 -31.01 16.46
C ASN A 4 11.25 -31.76 16.19
N ILE A 5 11.31 -32.78 15.34
CA ILE A 5 10.14 -33.57 14.97
C ILE A 5 9.81 -34.61 16.04
N ASP A 6 10.85 -35.26 16.57
CA ASP A 6 10.66 -36.23 17.64
C ASP A 6 10.07 -35.57 18.88
N ASN A 7 10.41 -34.31 19.12
CA ASN A 7 9.84 -33.56 20.25
C ASN A 7 8.44 -32.98 19.98
N ILE A 8 8.07 -32.64 18.73
CA ILE A 8 6.67 -32.32 18.41
C ILE A 8 5.83 -33.58 18.46
N ASN A 9 6.33 -34.70 17.93
CA ASN A 9 5.67 -35.99 18.06
C ASN A 9 5.59 -36.45 19.53
N GLU A 10 6.63 -36.23 20.34
CA GLU A 10 6.63 -36.52 21.77
C GLU A 10 5.70 -35.59 22.54
N PHE A 11 5.58 -34.33 22.14
CA PHE A 11 4.60 -33.40 22.71
C PHE A 11 3.17 -33.79 22.35
N ILE A 12 2.94 -34.09 21.09
CA ILE A 12 1.65 -34.58 20.62
C ILE A 12 1.30 -35.86 21.38
N ARG A 13 2.25 -36.81 21.56
CA ARG A 13 2.06 -37.98 22.42
C ARG A 13 1.72 -37.60 23.86
N LYS A 14 2.55 -36.77 24.52
CA LYS A 14 2.34 -36.41 25.94
C LYS A 14 1.06 -35.62 26.17
N THR A 15 0.64 -34.82 25.19
CA THR A 15 -0.55 -33.95 25.34
C THR A 15 -1.84 -34.64 24.86
N PHE A 16 -1.77 -35.44 23.81
CA PHE A 16 -2.94 -36.01 23.13
C PHE A 16 -3.03 -37.52 23.20
N ASP A 17 -1.93 -38.29 23.44
CA ASP A 17 -2.02 -39.73 23.64
C ASP A 17 -2.96 -40.14 24.81
N PRO A 18 -3.04 -39.40 25.94
CA PRO A 18 -4.06 -39.68 26.97
C PRO A 18 -5.50 -39.50 26.48
N LEU A 19 -5.67 -38.69 25.40
CA LEU A 19 -6.97 -38.41 24.79
C LEU A 19 -7.23 -39.31 23.56
N THR A 20 -6.24 -40.12 23.16
CA THR A 20 -6.32 -40.96 21.96
C THR A 20 -7.16 -42.20 22.28
N THR A 21 -8.31 -42.35 21.62
CA THR A 21 -9.18 -43.54 21.74
C THR A 21 -8.71 -44.65 20.83
N ARG A 22 -8.03 -44.37 19.73
CA ARG A 22 -7.54 -45.33 18.75
C ARG A 22 -6.40 -44.73 17.90
N LYS A 23 -5.44 -45.60 17.53
CA LYS A 23 -4.31 -45.25 16.66
C LYS A 23 -4.09 -46.33 15.61
N GLU A 24 -4.03 -45.92 14.35
CA GLU A 24 -3.75 -46.82 13.22
C GLU A 24 -2.62 -46.25 12.37
N SER A 25 -1.75 -47.14 11.89
CA SER A 25 -0.62 -46.76 11.03
C SER A 25 -0.61 -47.68 9.81
N PHE A 26 -0.40 -47.09 8.63
CA PHE A 26 -0.26 -47.80 7.38
C PHE A 26 0.80 -47.15 6.51
N ASN A 27 1.39 -47.95 5.62
CA ASN A 27 2.35 -47.49 4.65
C ASN A 27 1.62 -47.10 3.37
N ILE A 28 1.89 -45.89 2.87
CA ILE A 28 1.42 -45.44 1.55
C ILE A 28 2.61 -45.25 0.62
N ARG A 29 2.44 -45.62 -0.64
CA ARG A 29 3.47 -45.47 -1.66
C ARG A 29 3.04 -44.37 -2.64
N LEU A 30 3.81 -43.29 -2.67
CA LEU A 30 3.59 -42.15 -3.55
C LEU A 30 4.84 -41.94 -4.39
N ASN A 31 4.71 -41.86 -5.73
CA ASN A 31 5.83 -41.58 -6.62
C ASN A 31 7.08 -42.45 -6.34
N TYR A 32 6.91 -43.77 -6.21
CA TYR A 32 7.96 -44.79 -5.96
C TYR A 32 8.62 -44.77 -4.58
N LYS A 33 8.08 -44.02 -3.62
CA LYS A 33 8.63 -43.97 -2.27
C LYS A 33 7.56 -44.30 -1.24
N GLU A 34 8.00 -44.86 -0.11
CA GLU A 34 7.11 -45.30 0.95
C GLU A 34 7.03 -44.34 2.11
N TYR A 35 5.82 -44.13 2.59
CA TYR A 35 5.52 -43.29 3.73
C TYR A 35 4.81 -44.09 4.80
N LYS A 36 5.07 -43.78 6.05
CA LYS A 36 4.28 -44.30 7.16
C LYS A 36 3.29 -43.20 7.59
N LEU A 37 2.02 -43.36 7.20
CA LEU A 37 0.94 -42.50 7.67
C LEU A 37 0.37 -43.08 8.96
N THR A 38 0.27 -42.30 10.02
CA THR A 38 -0.34 -42.68 11.28
C THR A 38 -1.56 -41.80 11.51
N ILE A 39 -2.71 -42.44 11.73
CA ILE A 39 -3.96 -41.79 12.09
C ILE A 39 -4.20 -42.05 13.58
N SER A 40 -4.39 -41.01 14.36
CA SER A 40 -4.72 -41.09 15.77
C SER A 40 -6.08 -40.43 16.00
N PHE A 41 -7.02 -41.21 16.54
CA PHE A 41 -8.34 -40.72 16.92
C PHE A 41 -8.27 -40.23 18.37
N LEU A 42 -8.66 -38.98 18.57
CA LEU A 42 -8.67 -38.37 19.90
C LEU A 42 -10.09 -38.32 20.46
N GLN A 43 -10.22 -38.25 21.78
CA GLN A 43 -11.51 -37.96 22.42
C GLN A 43 -12.05 -36.63 21.87
N ASN A 44 -13.36 -36.54 21.71
CA ASN A 44 -14.05 -35.36 21.13
C ASN A 44 -13.97 -35.24 19.59
N ASN A 45 -13.87 -36.36 18.86
CA ASN A 45 -13.91 -36.39 17.40
C ASN A 45 -12.76 -35.70 16.65
N TYR A 46 -11.60 -35.51 17.27
CA TYR A 46 -10.40 -35.07 16.60
C TYR A 46 -9.62 -36.20 15.96
N ILE A 47 -9.06 -35.97 14.79
CA ILE A 47 -8.22 -36.92 14.09
C ILE A 47 -6.86 -36.27 13.82
N LEU A 48 -5.80 -36.93 14.32
CA LEU A 48 -4.42 -36.49 14.12
C LEU A 48 -3.76 -37.41 13.07
N PHE A 49 -3.22 -36.78 12.01
CA PHE A 49 -2.45 -37.51 11.00
C PHE A 49 -0.96 -37.17 11.16
N THR A 50 -0.13 -38.24 11.22
CA THR A 50 1.33 -38.09 11.16
C THR A 50 1.87 -38.97 10.04
N CYS A 51 2.70 -38.41 9.16
CA CYS A 51 3.33 -39.14 8.08
C CYS A 51 4.85 -39.02 8.16
N LYS A 52 5.59 -40.11 8.00
CA LYS A 52 7.04 -40.16 7.97
C LYS A 52 7.52 -40.68 6.63
N SER A 53 8.36 -39.94 5.92
CA SER A 53 8.99 -40.38 4.66
C SER A 53 10.19 -39.55 4.23
N ASN A 54 10.88 -40.01 3.19
CA ASN A 54 12.07 -39.41 2.58
C ASN A 54 11.69 -38.59 1.34
N PHE A 55 11.04 -37.41 1.45
CA PHE A 55 10.53 -36.75 0.25
C PHE A 55 10.75 -35.25 0.09
N ASP A 56 11.04 -34.87 -1.19
CA ASP A 56 10.88 -33.54 -1.73
C ASP A 56 9.46 -33.37 -2.28
N PHE A 57 8.70 -32.43 -1.74
CA PHE A 57 7.41 -32.03 -2.27
C PHE A 57 7.59 -30.98 -3.38
N TYR A 58 7.35 -31.38 -4.62
CA TYR A 58 7.09 -30.46 -5.71
C TYR A 58 5.59 -30.33 -5.92
N GLY A 59 5.03 -29.21 -5.48
CA GLY A 59 3.63 -28.84 -5.72
C GLY A 59 2.66 -29.17 -4.58
N ASN A 60 1.60 -28.36 -4.52
CA ASN A 60 0.60 -28.33 -3.44
C ASN A 60 -0.45 -29.46 -3.48
N SER A 61 -0.21 -30.59 -4.11
CA SER A 61 -1.19 -31.67 -4.23
C SER A 61 -0.59 -33.05 -4.00
N LEU A 62 -1.15 -33.77 -3.04
CA LEU A 62 -1.03 -35.23 -2.95
C LEU A 62 -1.73 -35.87 -4.18
N HIS A 63 -1.09 -36.82 -4.85
CA HIS A 63 -1.73 -37.50 -5.99
C HIS A 63 -2.95 -38.30 -5.53
N LYS A 64 -4.11 -37.93 -6.07
CA LYS A 64 -5.47 -38.32 -5.72
C LYS A 64 -5.70 -39.82 -5.61
N ASN A 65 -5.13 -40.61 -6.54
CA ASN A 65 -5.42 -42.02 -6.66
C ASN A 65 -4.70 -42.89 -5.62
N ASP A 66 -3.53 -42.47 -5.16
CA ASP A 66 -2.69 -43.28 -4.26
C ASP A 66 -3.18 -43.21 -2.81
N VAL A 67 -3.69 -42.05 -2.41
CA VAL A 67 -4.25 -41.83 -1.06
C VAL A 67 -5.65 -42.43 -0.95
N ASN A 68 -6.49 -42.31 -2.00
CA ASN A 68 -7.82 -42.88 -2.04
C ASN A 68 -7.82 -44.42 -1.86
N ASN A 69 -6.91 -45.13 -2.55
CA ASN A 69 -6.82 -46.61 -2.45
C ASN A 69 -6.39 -47.07 -1.04
N SER A 70 -5.56 -46.26 -0.35
CA SER A 70 -5.11 -46.57 1.01
C SER A 70 -6.20 -46.31 2.05
N PHE A 71 -7.04 -45.30 1.85
CA PHE A 71 -8.16 -44.99 2.76
C PHE A 71 -9.34 -45.94 2.65
N GLN A 72 -9.60 -46.51 1.46
CA GLN A 72 -10.70 -47.45 1.25
C GLN A 72 -10.55 -48.76 2.05
N ASN A 73 -9.31 -49.15 2.39
CA ASN A 73 -8.99 -50.40 3.07
C ASN A 73 -8.89 -50.28 4.60
N ILE A 74 -9.17 -49.11 5.19
CA ILE A 74 -9.14 -48.94 6.64
C ILE A 74 -10.50 -49.36 7.23
N GLU A 75 -10.52 -50.53 7.88
CA GLU A 75 -11.67 -50.98 8.67
C GLU A 75 -11.78 -50.11 9.93
N ASN A 76 -13.03 -49.75 10.32
CA ASN A 76 -13.38 -49.07 11.57
C ASN A 76 -13.25 -47.51 11.63
N ILE A 77 -13.10 -46.80 10.50
CA ILE A 77 -13.42 -45.36 10.45
C ILE A 77 -14.94 -45.22 10.22
N PRO A 78 -15.67 -44.38 10.95
CA PRO A 78 -17.06 -44.08 10.65
C PRO A 78 -17.26 -43.68 9.19
N ALA A 79 -18.27 -44.20 8.52
CA ALA A 79 -18.47 -44.07 7.08
C ALA A 79 -18.57 -42.58 6.64
N ASN A 80 -19.16 -41.72 7.46
CA ASN A 80 -19.24 -40.28 7.25
C ASN A 80 -17.84 -39.62 7.25
N VAL A 81 -16.99 -39.94 8.23
CA VAL A 81 -15.63 -39.41 8.35
C VAL A 81 -14.76 -39.90 7.19
N LYS A 82 -14.91 -41.18 6.79
CA LYS A 82 -14.22 -41.76 5.63
C LYS A 82 -14.59 -41.02 4.34
N ASN A 83 -15.89 -40.79 4.12
CA ASN A 83 -16.39 -40.08 2.95
C ASN A 83 -15.95 -38.62 2.91
N ASP A 84 -15.89 -37.95 4.03
CA ASP A 84 -15.43 -36.56 4.13
C ASP A 84 -13.93 -36.44 3.82
N ILE A 85 -13.10 -37.36 4.33
CA ILE A 85 -11.67 -37.42 4.01
C ILE A 85 -11.45 -37.76 2.53
N ILE A 86 -12.20 -38.70 1.97
CA ILE A 86 -12.13 -39.06 0.54
C ILE A 86 -12.58 -37.88 -0.35
N SER A 87 -13.63 -37.17 0.06
CA SER A 87 -14.10 -35.96 -0.63
C SER A 87 -13.03 -34.88 -0.65
N LEU A 88 -12.36 -34.62 0.46
CA LEU A 88 -11.25 -33.66 0.59
C LEU A 88 -10.05 -34.05 -0.29
N ILE A 89 -9.66 -35.31 -0.29
CA ILE A 89 -8.59 -35.83 -1.15
C ILE A 89 -8.98 -35.70 -2.63
N ASN A 90 -10.25 -35.86 -2.93
CA ASN A 90 -10.81 -35.82 -4.28
C ASN A 90 -10.97 -34.38 -4.83
N SER A 91 -11.04 -33.37 -4.00
CA SER A 91 -11.29 -31.98 -4.42
C SER A 91 -10.11 -31.25 -5.07
N ASN A 92 -8.97 -31.86 -5.28
CA ASN A 92 -7.72 -31.30 -5.84
C ASN A 92 -7.14 -30.07 -5.11
N ASN A 93 -7.84 -29.55 -4.10
CA ASN A 93 -7.43 -28.39 -3.31
C ASN A 93 -7.47 -28.78 -1.84
N LEU A 94 -6.42 -29.41 -1.35
CA LEU A 94 -6.17 -29.49 0.09
C LEU A 94 -5.88 -28.08 0.63
N SER A 95 -6.91 -27.22 0.65
CA SER A 95 -6.80 -25.95 1.33
C SER A 95 -6.95 -26.18 2.83
N ILE A 96 -6.09 -25.59 3.62
CA ILE A 96 -6.15 -25.62 5.09
C ILE A 96 -7.52 -25.14 5.61
N LYS A 97 -8.24 -24.32 4.83
CA LYS A 97 -9.59 -23.83 5.14
C LYS A 97 -10.66 -24.93 5.18
N GLU A 98 -10.56 -25.95 4.32
CA GLU A 98 -11.47 -27.09 4.29
C GLU A 98 -11.18 -28.09 5.41
N PHE A 99 -9.90 -28.23 5.81
CA PHE A 99 -9.51 -29.01 6.99
C PHE A 99 -10.03 -28.42 8.31
N LEU A 100 -10.12 -27.11 8.43
CA LEU A 100 -10.66 -26.43 9.61
C LEU A 100 -12.19 -26.62 9.77
N ASN A 101 -12.91 -26.87 8.68
CA ASN A 101 -14.36 -27.12 8.69
C ASN A 101 -14.73 -28.56 9.09
N LEU A 102 -13.78 -29.49 9.12
CA LEU A 102 -13.96 -30.90 9.50
C LEU A 102 -13.48 -31.20 10.93
N ASN A 103 -13.95 -30.46 11.93
CA ASN A 103 -13.65 -30.71 13.35
C ASN A 103 -12.21 -31.18 13.62
N MET A 104 -11.23 -30.40 13.14
CA MET A 104 -9.79 -30.55 13.32
C MET A 104 -9.16 -31.87 12.88
N ILE A 105 -8.61 -31.84 11.67
CA ILE A 105 -7.65 -32.84 11.20
C ILE A 105 -6.27 -32.17 11.17
N ILE A 106 -5.30 -32.67 11.96
CA ILE A 106 -3.91 -32.19 11.92
C ILE A 106 -3.09 -33.22 11.17
N ILE A 107 -2.53 -32.83 10.01
CA ILE A 107 -1.60 -33.67 9.24
C ILE A 107 -0.18 -33.23 9.56
N CYS A 108 0.60 -34.10 10.18
CA CYS A 108 2.03 -33.92 10.39
C CYS A 108 2.78 -34.81 9.41
N LEU A 109 3.41 -34.22 8.39
CA LEU A 109 4.29 -34.91 7.45
C LEU A 109 5.75 -34.67 7.89
N SER A 110 6.55 -35.73 8.04
CA SER A 110 7.97 -35.64 8.40
C SER A 110 8.85 -36.46 7.49
N GLU A 111 9.95 -35.91 7.04
CA GLU A 111 10.95 -36.58 6.22
C GLU A 111 11.89 -37.47 7.05
N LYS A 112 12.24 -38.65 6.52
CA LYS A 112 12.99 -39.67 7.26
C LYS A 112 14.49 -39.36 7.39
N ASN A 113 15.06 -38.50 6.52
CA ASN A 113 16.51 -38.25 6.45
C ASN A 113 16.95 -36.80 6.72
N THR A 114 16.11 -35.79 6.59
CA THR A 114 16.52 -34.38 6.73
C THR A 114 15.97 -33.71 7.98
N GLY A 115 14.98 -34.32 8.63
CA GLY A 115 14.35 -33.71 9.81
C GLY A 115 13.54 -32.44 9.52
N ASP A 116 13.42 -32.04 8.25
CA ASP A 116 12.65 -30.87 7.86
C ASP A 116 11.16 -31.18 7.80
N THR A 117 10.39 -30.48 8.61
CA THR A 117 8.98 -30.74 8.83
C THR A 117 8.13 -30.02 7.82
N ILE A 118 7.38 -30.75 7.00
CA ILE A 118 6.28 -30.19 6.20
C ILE A 118 5.25 -29.48 7.10
N PHE A 119 5.15 -29.90 8.37
CA PHE A 119 4.37 -29.26 9.41
C PHE A 119 4.75 -27.78 9.63
N GLU A 120 6.03 -27.41 9.59
CA GLU A 120 6.47 -25.98 9.64
C GLU A 120 5.97 -25.20 8.42
N PHE A 121 5.96 -25.81 7.24
CA PHE A 121 5.46 -25.19 6.02
C PHE A 121 3.96 -24.89 6.09
N PHE A 122 3.16 -25.78 6.66
CA PHE A 122 1.70 -25.58 6.84
C PHE A 122 1.41 -24.55 7.94
N LEU A 123 2.10 -24.58 9.05
CA LEU A 123 1.94 -23.60 10.14
C LEU A 123 2.32 -22.18 9.70
N ASN A 124 3.34 -22.00 8.90
CA ASN A 124 3.75 -20.71 8.38
C ASN A 124 2.78 -20.10 7.34
N LYS A 125 1.92 -20.92 6.73
CA LYS A 125 0.86 -20.48 5.80
C LYS A 125 -0.48 -20.17 6.47
N LEU A 126 -0.69 -20.61 7.72
CA LEU A 126 -1.88 -20.27 8.49
C LEU A 126 -1.81 -18.78 8.89
N ASN A 127 -2.66 -17.98 8.28
CA ASN A 127 -2.78 -16.56 8.58
C ASN A 127 -3.35 -16.36 9.99
N GLU A 128 -2.85 -15.39 10.76
CA GLU A 128 -3.34 -15.06 12.12
C GLU A 128 -4.87 -14.91 12.22
N LYS A 129 -5.53 -14.52 11.12
CA LYS A 129 -7.00 -14.40 11.04
C LYS A 129 -7.76 -15.74 11.08
N THR A 130 -7.10 -16.86 10.79
CA THR A 130 -7.70 -18.20 10.80
C THR A 130 -7.38 -18.99 12.07
N MET A 131 -6.54 -18.44 12.95
CA MET A 131 -6.11 -19.10 14.20
C MET A 131 -7.11 -18.92 15.36
N ASN A 132 -8.36 -19.21 15.16
CA ASN A 132 -9.31 -19.30 16.30
C ASN A 132 -9.26 -20.62 17.05
N ASN A 133 -8.28 -21.46 16.76
CA ASN A 133 -8.18 -22.80 17.31
C ASN A 133 -7.12 -22.88 18.41
N ASP A 134 -7.52 -23.23 19.61
CA ASP A 134 -6.64 -23.26 20.79
C ASP A 134 -5.48 -24.25 20.67
N VAL A 135 -5.64 -25.32 19.91
CA VAL A 135 -4.56 -26.31 19.69
C VAL A 135 -3.47 -25.75 18.78
N ILE A 136 -3.87 -25.02 17.72
CA ILE A 136 -2.90 -24.35 16.83
C ILE A 136 -2.15 -23.28 17.60
N LYS A 137 -2.85 -22.45 18.38
CA LYS A 137 -2.23 -21.47 19.29
C LYS A 137 -1.26 -22.11 20.28
N MET A 138 -1.63 -23.26 20.83
CA MET A 138 -0.81 -24.00 21.79
C MET A 138 0.44 -24.63 21.16
N LEU A 139 0.35 -25.11 19.91
CA LEU A 139 1.48 -25.63 19.13
C LEU A 139 2.46 -24.51 18.77
N PHE A 140 1.95 -23.33 18.36
CA PHE A 140 2.78 -22.13 18.13
C PHE A 140 3.48 -21.67 19.40
N LYS A 141 2.76 -21.52 20.52
CA LYS A 141 3.34 -21.13 21.82
C LYS A 141 4.43 -22.09 22.30
N LYS A 142 4.31 -23.38 22.00
CA LYS A 142 5.32 -24.36 22.37
C LYS A 142 6.52 -24.37 21.43
N LYS A 143 6.33 -24.01 20.14
CA LYS A 143 7.44 -23.78 19.21
C LYS A 143 8.27 -22.57 19.67
N GLU A 144 7.61 -21.48 20.12
CA GLU A 144 8.27 -20.31 20.72
C GLU A 144 9.05 -20.67 21.98
N ASN A 145 8.44 -21.40 22.92
CA ASN A 145 9.09 -21.83 24.16
C ASN A 145 10.31 -22.76 23.89
N LYS A 146 10.24 -23.61 22.87
CA LYS A 146 11.35 -24.48 22.51
C LYS A 146 12.50 -23.74 21.82
N GLN A 147 12.20 -22.77 20.98
CA GLN A 147 13.21 -21.83 20.48
C GLN A 147 13.90 -21.13 21.66
N GLU A 148 13.13 -20.72 22.66
CA GLU A 148 13.62 -20.07 23.86
C GLU A 148 14.60 -20.95 24.66
N ASP A 149 14.29 -22.24 24.82
CA ASP A 149 15.17 -23.21 25.50
C ASP A 149 16.44 -23.49 24.69
N GLU A 150 16.35 -23.55 23.39
CA GLU A 150 17.50 -23.71 22.49
C GLU A 150 18.39 -22.46 22.50
N TYR A 151 17.81 -21.25 22.49
CA TYR A 151 18.53 -20.00 22.71
C TYR A 151 19.30 -19.99 24.02
N ASN A 152 18.64 -20.37 25.11
CA ASN A 152 19.27 -20.36 26.44
C ASN A 152 20.45 -21.35 26.52
N LYS A 153 20.33 -22.53 25.88
CA LYS A 153 21.41 -23.51 25.80
C LYS A 153 22.61 -22.99 24.99
N ILE A 154 22.37 -22.29 23.89
CA ILE A 154 23.40 -21.78 22.98
C ILE A 154 24.05 -20.51 23.53
N ILE A 155 23.29 -19.62 24.15
CA ILE A 155 23.82 -18.43 24.82
C ILE A 155 24.82 -18.81 25.90
N ASN A 156 24.61 -19.95 26.55
CA ASN A 156 25.46 -20.47 27.64
C ASN A 156 26.60 -21.40 27.14
N SER A 157 26.63 -21.76 25.85
CA SER A 157 27.68 -22.58 25.24
C SER A 157 28.59 -21.74 24.35
N ASN A 158 29.90 -22.03 24.34
CA ASN A 158 30.88 -21.39 23.45
C ASN A 158 30.80 -21.85 21.98
N LEU A 159 29.62 -22.24 21.50
CA LEU A 159 29.38 -22.68 20.12
C LEU A 159 29.44 -21.52 19.12
N ASN A 160 29.71 -21.82 17.85
CA ASN A 160 29.70 -20.84 16.76
C ASN A 160 28.31 -20.19 16.62
N THR A 161 28.19 -18.99 17.18
CA THR A 161 26.91 -18.28 17.33
C THR A 161 26.30 -17.91 15.97
N LEU A 162 27.13 -17.61 14.94
CA LEU A 162 26.66 -17.24 13.62
C LEU A 162 26.10 -18.43 12.84
N GLU A 163 26.76 -19.58 12.91
CA GLU A 163 26.27 -20.80 12.27
C GLU A 163 24.92 -21.23 12.83
N THR A 164 24.78 -21.11 14.14
CA THR A 164 23.53 -21.44 14.80
C THR A 164 22.42 -20.45 14.45
N PHE A 165 22.72 -19.15 14.43
CA PHE A 165 21.78 -18.14 13.94
C PHE A 165 21.34 -18.42 12.50
N ASN A 166 22.30 -18.71 11.61
CA ASN A 166 22.00 -19.06 10.22
C ASN A 166 21.07 -20.27 10.11
N ARG A 167 21.37 -21.33 10.87
CA ARG A 167 20.54 -22.54 10.89
C ARG A 167 19.12 -22.28 11.41
N MET A 168 18.98 -21.47 12.47
CA MET A 168 17.68 -21.17 13.08
C MET A 168 16.77 -20.36 12.15
N TYR A 169 17.35 -19.45 11.40
CA TYR A 169 16.59 -18.53 10.53
C TYR A 169 16.69 -18.88 9.04
N GLY A 170 17.33 -20.00 8.69
CA GLY A 170 17.48 -20.44 7.30
C GLY A 170 18.35 -19.49 6.45
N LEU A 171 19.38 -18.91 7.05
CA LEU A 171 20.24 -17.89 6.46
C LEU A 171 21.65 -18.42 6.15
N SER A 172 22.45 -17.65 5.41
CA SER A 172 23.81 -18.01 5.00
C SER A 172 24.77 -16.82 5.17
N ILE A 173 24.74 -16.16 6.32
CA ILE A 173 25.60 -15.02 6.64
C ILE A 173 27.00 -15.54 6.96
N LYS A 174 28.06 -14.93 6.39
CA LYS A 174 29.46 -15.37 6.54
C LYS A 174 30.26 -14.61 7.61
N GLY A 175 29.76 -13.46 8.07
CA GLY A 175 30.41 -12.64 9.10
C GLY A 175 31.34 -11.54 8.57
N ASN A 176 31.58 -11.48 7.29
CA ASN A 176 32.40 -10.44 6.64
C ASN A 176 31.57 -9.48 5.76
N GLU A 177 30.25 -9.61 5.79
CA GLU A 177 29.34 -8.76 5.02
C GLU A 177 29.44 -7.30 5.48
N THR A 178 29.34 -6.40 4.49
CA THR A 178 29.20 -4.97 4.72
C THR A 178 27.76 -4.54 4.86
N GLU A 179 26.82 -5.30 4.31
CA GLU A 179 25.40 -5.08 4.36
C GLU A 179 24.64 -6.36 4.70
N ILE A 180 23.77 -6.30 5.70
CA ILE A 180 22.93 -7.43 6.11
C ILE A 180 21.47 -6.98 6.14
N ASN A 181 20.63 -7.70 5.41
CA ASN A 181 19.19 -7.47 5.38
C ASN A 181 18.44 -8.70 5.90
N LEU A 182 17.85 -8.56 7.08
CA LEU A 182 17.10 -9.58 7.79
C LEU A 182 15.59 -9.19 7.88
N THR A 183 15.08 -8.50 6.89
CA THR A 183 13.66 -8.15 6.81
C THR A 183 12.81 -9.42 6.77
N PHE A 184 11.91 -9.58 7.72
CA PHE A 184 10.91 -10.63 7.64
C PHE A 184 9.85 -10.28 6.58
N ASN A 185 9.64 -11.21 5.64
CA ASN A 185 8.67 -11.05 4.58
C ASN A 185 7.86 -12.35 4.45
N ASN A 186 6.53 -12.26 4.47
CA ASN A 186 5.63 -13.41 4.27
C ASN A 186 5.76 -14.06 2.87
N LYS A 187 6.43 -13.41 1.92
CA LYS A 187 6.78 -14.00 0.62
C LYS A 187 8.16 -14.63 0.75
N MET A 188 8.22 -15.96 0.69
CA MET A 188 9.48 -16.71 0.78
C MET A 188 10.47 -16.28 -0.32
N ASN A 189 11.43 -15.45 0.05
CA ASN A 189 12.62 -15.19 -0.75
C ASN A 189 13.79 -15.89 -0.07
N LYS A 190 14.72 -16.49 -0.84
CA LYS A 190 15.90 -17.20 -0.34
C LYS A 190 16.83 -16.38 0.60
N SER A 191 16.66 -15.06 0.62
CA SER A 191 17.44 -14.13 1.44
C SER A 191 16.71 -13.59 2.68
N SER A 192 15.46 -13.97 2.89
CA SER A 192 14.68 -13.53 4.06
C SER A 192 14.69 -14.58 5.15
N PRO A 193 14.67 -14.19 6.46
CA PRO A 193 14.53 -15.13 7.56
C PRO A 193 13.24 -15.96 7.41
N LEU A 194 13.33 -17.26 7.68
CA LEU A 194 12.15 -18.15 7.69
C LEU A 194 11.17 -17.84 8.82
N LEU A 195 11.67 -17.24 9.90
CA LEU A 195 10.91 -16.83 11.08
C LEU A 195 11.24 -15.39 11.42
N LYS A 196 10.32 -14.70 12.10
CA LYS A 196 10.61 -13.40 12.69
C LYS A 196 11.72 -13.52 13.73
N ILE A 197 12.68 -12.60 13.68
CA ILE A 197 13.79 -12.56 14.61
C ILE A 197 13.27 -11.94 15.92
N THR A 198 13.30 -12.72 16.98
CA THR A 198 12.98 -12.26 18.35
C THR A 198 14.17 -11.49 18.93
N THR A 199 13.95 -10.80 20.07
CA THR A 199 15.03 -10.14 20.82
C THR A 199 16.17 -11.10 21.15
N LYS A 200 15.87 -12.34 21.58
CA LYS A 200 16.90 -13.35 21.86
C LYS A 200 17.66 -13.77 20.62
N GLY A 201 16.98 -13.94 19.47
CA GLY A 201 17.65 -14.21 18.21
C GLY A 201 18.55 -13.08 17.76
N PHE A 202 18.12 -11.85 17.96
CA PHE A 202 18.95 -10.69 17.68
C PHE A 202 20.18 -10.61 18.60
N LEU A 203 20.05 -10.98 19.88
CA LEU A 203 21.21 -11.11 20.78
C LEU A 203 22.23 -12.12 20.24
N LEU A 204 21.75 -13.27 19.75
CA LEU A 204 22.64 -14.29 19.17
C LEU A 204 23.37 -13.75 17.93
N PHE A 205 22.69 -12.99 17.08
CA PHE A 205 23.29 -12.28 15.96
C PHE A 205 24.35 -11.28 16.40
N CYS A 206 24.06 -10.42 17.39
CA CYS A 206 24.94 -9.36 17.86
C CYS A 206 26.21 -9.87 18.57
N LYS A 207 26.24 -11.11 19.06
CA LYS A 207 27.45 -11.73 19.62
C LYS A 207 28.55 -11.97 18.57
N ASN A 208 28.22 -11.85 17.29
CA ASN A 208 29.19 -12.00 16.20
C ASN A 208 29.86 -10.67 15.87
N LYS A 209 31.16 -10.69 15.63
CA LYS A 209 31.92 -9.48 15.31
C LYS A 209 31.85 -9.18 13.80
N PHE A 210 30.92 -8.31 13.40
CA PHE A 210 30.80 -7.82 12.03
C PHE A 210 31.62 -6.52 11.87
N LEU A 211 32.94 -6.63 11.78
CA LEU A 211 33.86 -5.47 11.78
C LEU A 211 33.64 -4.49 10.61
N ASN A 212 33.07 -4.93 9.51
CA ASN A 212 32.87 -4.13 8.31
C ASN A 212 31.41 -3.76 8.05
N LEU A 213 30.51 -4.05 9.00
CA LEU A 213 29.08 -3.83 8.79
C LEU A 213 28.77 -2.33 8.73
N ASN A 214 28.29 -1.88 7.56
CA ASN A 214 27.87 -0.50 7.35
C ASN A 214 26.33 -0.35 7.23
N LYS A 215 25.62 -1.46 6.92
CA LYS A 215 24.14 -1.44 6.81
C LYS A 215 23.54 -2.67 7.44
N LEU A 216 22.62 -2.44 8.37
CA LEU A 216 21.83 -3.47 9.04
C LEU A 216 20.35 -3.16 8.91
N VAL A 217 19.59 -4.10 8.36
CA VAL A 217 18.13 -4.02 8.21
C VAL A 217 17.50 -5.19 8.94
N LEU A 218 16.65 -4.90 9.93
CA LEU A 218 15.95 -5.86 10.78
C LEU A 218 14.43 -5.65 10.75
N LYS A 219 13.94 -5.18 9.64
CA LYS A 219 12.55 -4.75 9.45
C LYS A 219 11.54 -5.89 9.63
N ASN A 220 10.39 -5.58 10.27
CA ASN A 220 9.22 -6.47 10.45
C ASN A 220 9.55 -7.74 11.25
N ASN A 221 10.37 -7.63 12.28
CA ASN A 221 10.70 -8.70 13.22
C ASN A 221 9.96 -8.53 14.57
N GLU A 222 10.39 -9.23 15.60
CA GLU A 222 9.79 -9.20 16.95
C GLU A 222 10.78 -8.72 18.01
N ILE A 223 11.63 -7.75 17.64
CA ILE A 223 12.61 -7.17 18.54
C ILE A 223 11.89 -6.16 19.46
N ASN A 224 12.03 -6.29 20.77
CA ASN A 224 11.44 -5.38 21.76
C ASN A 224 12.47 -4.62 22.60
N GLU A 225 13.71 -5.10 22.69
CA GLU A 225 14.79 -4.49 23.47
C GLU A 225 16.02 -4.21 22.62
N LEU A 226 16.65 -3.06 22.82
CA LEU A 226 17.83 -2.61 22.08
C LEU A 226 19.14 -2.67 22.88
N ASN A 227 19.11 -3.04 24.17
CA ASN A 227 20.30 -3.23 24.99
C ASN A 227 21.29 -4.25 24.39
N ILE A 228 20.78 -5.19 23.61
CA ILE A 228 21.57 -6.20 22.91
C ILE A 228 22.49 -5.62 21.83
N LEU A 229 22.21 -4.42 21.30
CA LEU A 229 23.09 -3.70 20.37
C LEU A 229 24.48 -3.40 20.96
N HIS A 230 24.65 -3.39 22.28
CA HIS A 230 25.97 -3.24 22.92
C HIS A 230 26.95 -4.37 22.57
N ASN A 231 26.44 -5.50 22.10
CA ASN A 231 27.28 -6.61 21.64
C ASN A 231 27.70 -6.48 20.16
N LEU A 232 27.16 -5.50 19.44
CA LEU A 232 27.47 -5.26 18.03
C LEU A 232 28.51 -4.13 17.90
N ASP A 233 29.48 -4.30 17.02
CA ASP A 233 30.36 -3.21 16.63
C ASP A 233 29.58 -2.22 15.72
N THR A 234 29.25 -1.07 16.29
CA THR A 234 28.47 -0.02 15.60
C THR A 234 29.34 1.06 14.94
N THR A 235 30.69 0.94 15.04
CA THR A 235 31.63 2.01 14.62
C THR A 235 31.62 2.29 13.11
N ASN A 236 31.32 1.29 12.29
CA ASN A 236 31.24 1.41 10.84
C ASN A 236 29.80 1.54 10.31
N LEU A 237 28.80 1.44 11.19
CA LEU A 237 27.40 1.41 10.79
C LEU A 237 26.95 2.78 10.28
N LYS A 238 26.47 2.82 9.02
CA LYS A 238 25.92 4.01 8.35
C LYS A 238 24.41 3.99 8.28
N TYR A 239 23.83 2.80 8.25
CA TYR A 239 22.40 2.61 8.05
C TYR A 239 21.87 1.55 9.02
N LEU A 240 20.91 1.91 9.86
CA LEU A 240 20.23 1.01 10.79
C LEU A 240 18.71 1.12 10.60
N ASP A 241 18.07 0.00 10.19
CA ASP A 241 16.62 -0.08 10.05
C ASP A 241 16.05 -1.14 11.01
N LEU A 242 15.33 -0.66 12.02
CA LEU A 242 14.62 -1.43 13.03
C LEU A 242 13.10 -1.28 12.90
N SER A 243 12.62 -0.86 11.73
CA SER A 243 11.19 -0.58 11.52
C SER A 243 10.32 -1.84 11.62
N GLY A 244 9.09 -1.68 12.09
CA GLY A 244 8.12 -2.77 12.17
C GLY A 244 8.47 -3.83 13.21
N ASN A 245 9.00 -3.41 14.35
CA ASN A 245 9.30 -4.25 15.49
C ASN A 245 8.37 -3.93 16.69
N ASN A 246 8.71 -4.41 17.88
CA ASN A 246 7.94 -4.19 19.12
C ASN A 246 8.70 -3.28 20.11
N ILE A 247 9.56 -2.39 19.60
CA ILE A 247 10.44 -1.55 20.44
C ILE A 247 9.61 -0.48 21.12
N SER A 248 9.63 -0.48 22.45
CA SER A 248 8.96 0.52 23.29
C SER A 248 9.94 1.53 23.93
N SER A 249 11.20 1.14 24.15
CA SER A 249 12.25 2.00 24.69
C SER A 249 13.45 2.05 23.74
N ILE A 250 14.01 3.25 23.59
CA ILE A 250 15.25 3.53 22.84
C ILE A 250 16.38 3.99 23.75
N GLU A 251 16.27 3.73 25.06
CA GLU A 251 17.26 4.11 26.07
C GLU A 251 18.67 3.65 25.70
N SER A 252 18.82 2.39 25.33
CA SER A 252 20.10 1.79 25.00
C SER A 252 20.80 2.44 23.79
N ILE A 253 20.07 3.18 22.92
CA ILE A 253 20.68 3.90 21.80
C ILE A 253 21.52 5.09 22.28
N SER A 254 21.20 5.68 23.42
CA SER A 254 21.94 6.84 23.96
C SER A 254 23.38 6.50 24.37
N ASP A 255 23.62 5.26 24.76
CA ASP A 255 24.92 4.79 25.25
C ASP A 255 25.81 4.24 24.15
N LEU A 256 25.22 3.97 22.97
CA LEU A 256 25.95 3.45 21.81
C LEU A 256 26.67 4.56 21.05
N ASN A 257 27.81 4.18 20.45
CA ASN A 257 28.59 5.08 19.62
C ASN A 257 28.37 4.78 18.13
N PHE A 258 27.76 5.73 17.42
CA PHE A 258 27.47 5.64 16.00
C PHE A 258 28.21 6.73 15.19
N PRO A 259 29.53 6.73 15.15
CA PRO A 259 30.30 7.84 14.54
C PRO A 259 30.04 8.04 13.06
N LYS A 260 29.56 7.02 12.36
CA LYS A 260 29.31 7.03 10.90
C LYS A 260 27.83 6.87 10.54
N LEU A 261 26.91 6.86 11.51
CA LEU A 261 25.49 6.65 11.22
C LEU A 261 24.89 7.86 10.52
N GLU A 262 24.43 7.63 9.30
CA GLU A 262 23.76 8.60 8.47
C GLU A 262 22.23 8.44 8.50
N LYS A 263 21.74 7.22 8.67
CA LYS A 263 20.30 6.93 8.67
C LYS A 263 19.87 5.98 9.76
N LEU A 264 18.86 6.39 10.55
CA LEU A 264 18.23 5.60 11.61
C LEU A 264 16.73 5.53 11.37
N ILE A 265 16.21 4.31 11.21
CA ILE A 265 14.78 4.05 10.98
C ILE A 265 14.24 3.25 12.15
N LEU A 266 13.32 3.85 12.90
CA LEU A 266 12.62 3.29 14.05
C LEU A 266 11.09 3.28 13.84
N SER A 267 10.65 3.45 12.62
CA SER A 267 9.22 3.53 12.30
C SER A 267 8.45 2.24 12.57
N LYS A 268 7.14 2.35 12.79
CA LYS A 268 6.27 1.19 13.09
C LYS A 268 6.72 0.40 14.32
N ASN A 269 6.93 1.09 15.40
CA ASN A 269 7.27 0.53 16.71
C ASN A 269 6.27 1.01 17.78
N GLN A 270 6.60 0.90 19.04
CA GLN A 270 5.75 1.28 20.18
C GLN A 270 6.41 2.38 21.05
N ILE A 271 7.28 3.20 20.42
CA ILE A 271 8.08 4.22 21.12
C ILE A 271 7.15 5.35 21.59
N LYS A 272 7.25 5.68 22.87
CA LYS A 272 6.52 6.80 23.50
C LYS A 272 7.45 7.92 23.93
N ASP A 273 8.59 7.56 24.51
CA ASP A 273 9.57 8.49 25.04
C ASP A 273 10.79 8.60 24.09
N VAL A 274 11.16 9.83 23.77
CA VAL A 274 12.26 10.15 22.87
C VAL A 274 13.40 10.90 23.57
N ILE A 275 13.38 11.03 24.92
CA ILE A 275 14.39 11.78 25.69
C ILE A 275 15.81 11.28 25.41
N TYR A 276 15.96 9.99 25.18
CA TYR A 276 17.24 9.35 24.90
C TYR A 276 17.88 9.79 23.57
N LEU A 277 17.09 10.32 22.61
CA LEU A 277 17.64 10.88 21.38
C LEU A 277 18.45 12.17 21.61
N LYS A 278 18.23 12.86 22.72
CA LYS A 278 19.02 14.05 23.07
C LYS A 278 20.51 13.74 23.19
N ASN A 279 20.86 12.55 23.65
CA ASN A 279 22.21 12.10 23.94
C ASN A 279 22.77 11.13 22.90
N ILE A 280 22.06 10.91 21.78
CA ILE A 280 22.52 9.99 20.73
C ILE A 280 23.87 10.43 20.16
N ARG A 281 24.85 9.52 20.16
CA ARG A 281 26.19 9.77 19.61
C ARG A 281 26.27 9.44 18.13
N ALA A 282 25.49 10.15 17.31
CA ALA A 282 25.41 10.01 15.86
C ALA A 282 25.65 11.38 15.18
N PRO A 283 26.89 11.91 15.20
CA PRO A 283 27.19 13.30 14.84
C PRO A 283 26.89 13.65 13.39
N ILE A 284 26.84 12.68 12.49
CA ILE A 284 26.57 12.89 11.05
C ILE A 284 25.20 12.35 10.61
N LEU A 285 24.27 12.14 11.54
CA LEU A 285 22.92 11.64 11.24
C LEU A 285 22.19 12.64 10.32
N ARG A 286 21.71 12.12 9.19
CA ARG A 286 21.00 12.88 8.14
C ARG A 286 19.51 12.55 8.07
N ASP A 287 19.17 11.28 8.27
CA ASP A 287 17.80 10.79 8.16
C ASP A 287 17.37 10.11 9.46
N LEU A 288 16.32 10.64 10.08
CA LEU A 288 15.68 10.06 11.27
C LEU A 288 14.21 9.82 11.00
N ASP A 289 13.80 8.55 11.03
CA ASP A 289 12.41 8.13 10.86
C ASP A 289 11.87 7.54 12.17
N LEU A 290 10.96 8.27 12.81
CA LEU A 290 10.21 7.89 14.01
C LEU A 290 8.72 7.71 13.72
N SER A 291 8.34 7.60 12.46
CA SER A 291 6.93 7.53 12.05
C SER A 291 6.23 6.28 12.59
N MET A 292 4.90 6.35 12.70
CA MET A 292 4.07 5.22 13.15
C MET A 292 4.50 4.66 14.51
N ASN A 293 4.64 5.56 15.50
CA ASN A 293 4.93 5.25 16.89
C ASN A 293 3.82 5.81 17.80
N GLN A 294 4.08 5.96 19.08
CA GLN A 294 3.11 6.46 20.07
C GLN A 294 3.63 7.72 20.77
N ILE A 295 4.46 8.52 20.08
CA ILE A 295 5.12 9.71 20.62
C ILE A 295 4.07 10.81 20.82
N GLN A 296 4.04 11.40 22.02
CA GLN A 296 3.12 12.49 22.38
C GLN A 296 3.85 13.82 22.63
N ASN A 297 5.02 13.75 23.25
CA ASN A 297 5.79 14.92 23.68
C ASN A 297 7.20 14.89 23.09
N LEU A 298 7.60 15.99 22.48
CA LEU A 298 8.93 16.23 21.95
C LEU A 298 9.72 17.31 22.73
N ASP A 299 9.13 17.92 23.77
CA ASP A 299 9.75 19.02 24.52
C ASP A 299 11.03 18.58 25.24
N VAL A 300 11.16 17.28 25.52
CA VAL A 300 12.39 16.66 26.04
C VAL A 300 13.60 16.85 25.12
N LEU A 301 13.37 17.09 23.81
CA LEU A 301 14.40 17.36 22.82
C LEU A 301 14.76 18.88 22.74
N ASN A 302 14.17 19.69 23.59
CA ASN A 302 14.47 21.13 23.66
C ASN A 302 15.98 21.34 23.88
N SER A 303 16.57 22.24 23.12
CA SER A 303 18.02 22.49 23.10
C SER A 303 18.89 21.36 22.49
N SER A 304 18.30 20.36 21.86
CA SER A 304 19.06 19.37 21.11
C SER A 304 19.67 19.98 19.83
N SER A 305 20.83 19.50 19.42
CA SER A 305 21.50 19.96 18.20
C SER A 305 21.60 18.82 17.18
N TRP A 306 21.10 19.07 16.00
CA TRP A 306 21.05 18.12 14.89
C TRP A 306 21.70 18.74 13.63
N PRO A 307 23.04 18.95 13.66
CA PRO A 307 23.72 19.81 12.68
C PRO A 307 23.67 19.26 11.26
N HIS A 308 23.52 17.98 11.09
CA HIS A 308 23.52 17.30 9.78
C HIS A 308 22.16 16.71 9.39
N LEU A 309 21.12 16.84 10.25
CA LEU A 309 19.82 16.26 9.96
C LEU A 309 19.13 17.00 8.80
N LYS A 310 18.83 16.22 7.75
CA LYS A 310 18.16 16.68 6.53
C LYS A 310 16.72 16.22 6.44
N SER A 311 16.44 15.02 6.96
CA SER A 311 15.13 14.41 6.90
C SER A 311 14.67 13.96 8.28
N PHE A 312 13.50 14.45 8.69
CA PHE A 312 12.88 14.07 9.95
C PHE A 312 11.43 13.67 9.71
N ASP A 313 11.15 12.39 9.88
CA ASP A 313 9.79 11.85 9.79
C ASP A 313 9.23 11.52 11.17
N LEU A 314 8.18 12.25 11.54
CA LEU A 314 7.43 12.13 12.79
C LEU A 314 5.96 11.74 12.54
N SER A 315 5.63 11.33 11.32
CA SER A 315 4.25 11.05 10.92
C SER A 315 3.63 9.89 11.69
N TYR A 316 2.29 9.87 11.74
CA TYR A 316 1.52 8.81 12.41
C TYR A 316 1.95 8.61 13.87
N ASN A 317 1.95 9.69 14.64
CA ASN A 317 2.17 9.73 16.08
C ASN A 317 0.99 10.41 16.79
N GLN A 318 1.16 10.78 18.04
CA GLN A 318 0.16 11.47 18.86
C GLN A 318 0.69 12.85 19.33
N ILE A 319 1.59 13.46 18.54
CA ILE A 319 2.29 14.70 18.88
C ILE A 319 1.28 15.85 18.90
N ASN A 320 1.17 16.53 20.03
CA ASN A 320 0.27 17.66 20.22
C ASN A 320 1.00 19.02 20.28
N SER A 321 2.30 19.02 20.55
CA SER A 321 3.17 20.19 20.60
C SER A 321 4.48 19.95 19.84
N ILE A 322 4.94 20.98 19.14
CA ILE A 322 6.22 21.02 18.44
C ILE A 322 7.07 22.23 18.90
N GLU A 323 6.80 22.74 20.12
CA GLU A 323 7.50 23.90 20.69
C GLU A 323 9.02 23.70 20.78
N PHE A 324 9.47 22.44 20.89
CA PHE A 324 10.90 22.13 20.92
C PHE A 324 11.66 22.65 19.69
N PHE A 325 11.02 22.76 18.51
CA PHE A 325 11.68 23.31 17.33
C PHE A 325 12.18 24.75 17.53
N LYS A 326 11.58 25.55 18.43
CA LYS A 326 12.04 26.93 18.68
C LYS A 326 13.47 27.01 19.21
N ASN A 327 13.89 26.02 19.97
CA ASN A 327 15.16 26.02 20.68
C ASN A 327 16.14 24.93 20.19
N ALA A 328 15.65 23.88 19.55
CA ALA A 328 16.48 22.86 18.96
C ALA A 328 17.07 23.34 17.61
N SER A 329 18.30 22.94 17.31
CA SER A 329 19.02 23.39 16.11
C SER A 329 18.91 22.40 14.96
N PHE A 330 18.30 22.83 13.84
CA PHE A 330 18.16 22.09 12.59
C PHE A 330 18.64 22.91 11.38
N PRO A 331 19.92 23.24 11.27
CA PRO A 331 20.40 24.26 10.31
C PRO A 331 20.24 23.86 8.84
N ILE A 332 20.10 22.57 8.54
CA ILE A 332 20.01 22.06 7.16
C ILE A 332 18.82 21.13 6.94
N LEU A 333 17.78 21.21 7.78
CA LEU A 333 16.59 20.37 7.62
C LEU A 333 15.85 20.70 6.32
N GLU A 334 15.77 19.73 5.42
CA GLU A 334 15.17 19.84 4.09
C GLU A 334 13.78 19.19 4.01
N TYR A 335 13.55 18.13 4.76
CA TYR A 335 12.31 17.37 4.79
C TYR A 335 11.78 17.25 6.22
N LEU A 336 10.53 17.68 6.42
CA LEU A 336 9.81 17.51 7.68
C LEU A 336 8.42 16.92 7.41
N ASN A 337 8.15 15.78 8.01
CA ASN A 337 6.86 15.11 7.92
C ASN A 337 6.22 14.99 9.32
N LEU A 338 5.13 15.72 9.53
CA LEU A 338 4.29 15.71 10.72
C LEU A 338 2.89 15.13 10.43
N ASN A 339 2.71 14.45 9.29
CA ASN A 339 1.43 13.90 8.87
C ASN A 339 0.78 13.04 9.98
N THR A 340 -0.54 13.16 10.14
CA THR A 340 -1.32 12.38 11.11
C THR A 340 -0.76 12.50 12.54
N ASN A 341 -0.92 13.69 13.08
CA ASN A 341 -0.60 14.04 14.46
C ASN A 341 -1.71 14.94 15.05
N LEU A 342 -1.49 15.52 16.22
CA LEU A 342 -2.46 16.34 16.95
C LEU A 342 -1.98 17.81 17.09
N VAL A 343 -1.06 18.25 16.22
CA VAL A 343 -0.44 19.58 16.33
C VAL A 343 -1.43 20.65 15.92
N LYS A 344 -1.60 21.68 16.77
CA LYS A 344 -2.49 22.83 16.54
C LYS A 344 -1.73 24.12 16.21
N ASN A 345 -0.50 24.25 16.67
CA ASN A 345 0.33 25.43 16.43
C ASN A 345 1.57 25.07 15.61
N MET A 346 1.70 25.66 14.41
CA MET A 346 2.82 25.43 13.49
C MET A 346 3.87 26.55 13.55
N GLU A 347 3.70 27.57 14.41
CA GLU A 347 4.64 28.69 14.52
C GLU A 347 6.09 28.26 14.86
N PRO A 348 6.32 27.21 15.67
CA PRO A 348 7.68 26.81 16.03
C PRO A 348 8.59 26.43 14.88
N ILE A 349 8.06 26.07 13.70
CA ILE A 349 8.86 25.67 12.53
C ILE A 349 9.15 26.81 11.54
N THR A 350 8.67 28.02 11.77
CA THR A 350 8.73 29.13 10.80
C THR A 350 10.16 29.56 10.41
N HIS A 351 11.16 29.31 11.27
CA HIS A 351 12.56 29.60 11.06
C HIS A 351 13.36 28.54 10.27
N LEU A 352 12.76 27.40 9.94
CA LEU A 352 13.44 26.29 9.26
C LEU A 352 13.68 26.61 7.77
N SER A 353 14.57 27.55 7.47
CA SER A 353 14.74 28.17 6.14
C SER A 353 15.24 27.24 5.03
N LYS A 354 15.73 26.04 5.35
CA LYS A 354 16.21 25.05 4.38
C LYS A 354 15.14 24.06 3.94
N LEU A 355 13.95 24.09 4.52
CA LEU A 355 12.88 23.17 4.15
C LEU A 355 12.58 23.25 2.64
N THR A 356 12.51 22.07 2.04
CA THR A 356 12.12 21.86 0.65
C THR A 356 10.77 21.14 0.56
N ILE A 357 10.47 20.26 1.51
CA ILE A 357 9.21 19.50 1.60
C ILE A 357 8.69 19.59 3.03
N LEU A 358 7.44 20.01 3.17
CA LEU A 358 6.73 20.10 4.44
C LEU A 358 5.38 19.40 4.35
N ILE A 359 5.18 18.33 5.13
CA ILE A 359 3.96 17.54 5.15
C ILE A 359 3.28 17.68 6.50
N LEU A 360 2.11 18.31 6.50
CA LEU A 360 1.33 18.63 7.70
C LEU A 360 -0.07 18.01 7.72
N ASN A 361 -0.36 17.10 6.80
CA ASN A 361 -1.67 16.51 6.62
C ASN A 361 -2.24 15.93 7.93
N GLN A 362 -3.57 15.93 8.05
CA GLN A 362 -4.27 15.33 9.18
C GLN A 362 -3.75 15.83 10.55
N ASN A 363 -3.60 17.14 10.67
CA ASN A 363 -3.36 17.86 11.92
C ASN A 363 -4.45 18.91 12.14
N PRO A 364 -4.96 19.10 13.38
CA PRO A 364 -6.15 19.93 13.62
C PRO A 364 -5.82 21.42 13.85
N PHE A 365 -5.09 22.07 12.95
CA PHE A 365 -4.69 23.48 13.14
C PHE A 365 -5.55 24.51 12.40
N SER A 366 -6.61 24.22 11.76
CA SER A 366 -7.64 25.06 11.15
C SER A 366 -7.24 26.38 10.45
N GLN A 367 -6.12 26.99 10.79
CA GLN A 367 -5.61 28.25 10.24
C GLN A 367 -4.13 28.14 9.87
N MET A 368 -3.75 28.85 8.82
CA MET A 368 -2.37 28.86 8.28
C MET A 368 -1.64 30.17 8.61
N ASP A 369 -1.94 30.80 9.76
CA ASP A 369 -1.44 32.11 10.18
C ASP A 369 0.09 32.16 10.41
N PHE A 370 0.73 31.00 10.48
CA PHE A 370 2.18 30.87 10.53
C PHE A 370 2.86 31.11 9.17
N LEU A 371 2.17 30.89 8.02
CA LEU A 371 2.78 30.98 6.68
C LEU A 371 3.41 32.34 6.35
N PRO A 372 2.80 33.48 6.67
CA PRO A 372 3.42 34.78 6.45
C PRO A 372 4.73 35.02 7.24
N LYS A 373 4.91 34.27 8.35
CA LYS A 373 6.09 34.38 9.23
C LYS A 373 7.24 33.46 8.78
N CYS A 374 6.98 32.56 7.83
CA CYS A 374 7.95 31.56 7.40
C CYS A 374 9.04 32.14 6.51
N ASP A 375 10.31 31.79 6.78
CA ASP A 375 11.46 32.03 5.89
C ASP A 375 11.72 30.80 4.96
N PHE A 376 10.69 30.32 4.30
CA PHE A 376 10.76 29.08 3.49
C PHE A 376 11.16 29.33 2.03
N LYS A 377 12.33 30.00 1.84
CA LYS A 377 12.83 30.35 0.49
C LYS A 377 13.10 29.16 -0.42
N ASN A 378 13.38 27.98 0.16
CA ASN A 378 13.69 26.76 -0.58
C ASN A 378 12.50 25.82 -0.75
N LEU A 379 11.34 26.14 -0.16
CA LEU A 379 10.18 25.26 -0.14
C LEU A 379 9.68 25.00 -1.56
N LYS A 380 9.58 23.71 -1.90
CA LYS A 380 9.07 23.21 -3.18
C LYS A 380 7.69 22.59 -3.03
N GLU A 381 7.44 21.92 -1.91
CA GLU A 381 6.21 21.18 -1.71
C GLU A 381 5.66 21.40 -0.31
N ILE A 382 4.38 21.71 -0.21
CA ILE A 382 3.66 21.82 1.06
C ILE A 382 2.29 21.14 0.97
N TYR A 383 1.97 20.35 1.98
CA TYR A 383 0.78 19.49 2.01
C TYR A 383 -0.04 19.71 3.28
N PHE A 384 -1.33 19.98 3.08
CA PHE A 384 -2.32 20.29 4.12
C PHE A 384 -3.61 19.45 3.95
N TYR A 385 -3.50 18.20 3.59
CA TYR A 385 -4.65 17.31 3.46
C TYR A 385 -5.37 17.15 4.81
N SER A 386 -6.69 17.38 4.85
CA SER A 386 -7.54 17.11 6.02
C SER A 386 -7.04 17.76 7.33
N CYS A 387 -6.82 19.11 7.29
CA CYS A 387 -6.34 19.89 8.44
C CYS A 387 -7.41 20.79 9.05
N ASN A 388 -8.68 20.64 8.65
CA ASN A 388 -9.81 21.51 9.05
C ASN A 388 -9.64 22.98 8.64
N ILE A 389 -8.86 23.30 7.60
CA ILE A 389 -8.62 24.65 7.13
C ILE A 389 -9.90 25.24 6.53
N THR A 390 -10.27 26.45 6.97
CA THR A 390 -11.47 27.15 6.52
C THR A 390 -11.18 28.31 5.58
N THR A 391 -9.93 28.84 5.60
CA THR A 391 -9.55 30.02 4.82
C THR A 391 -8.13 29.91 4.26
N VAL A 392 -7.93 30.48 3.07
CA VAL A 392 -6.61 30.58 2.40
C VAL A 392 -6.02 31.99 2.50
N GLN A 393 -6.58 32.86 3.36
CA GLN A 393 -6.20 34.27 3.45
C GLN A 393 -4.70 34.52 3.71
N TYR A 394 -4.06 33.66 4.47
CA TYR A 394 -2.66 33.78 4.84
C TYR A 394 -1.68 33.49 3.70
N LEU A 395 -2.14 32.88 2.60
CA LEU A 395 -1.31 32.64 1.42
C LEU A 395 -0.92 33.91 0.67
N GLN A 396 -1.72 34.97 0.76
CA GLN A 396 -1.42 36.24 0.07
C GLN A 396 -0.10 36.87 0.52
N ASN A 397 0.31 36.65 1.76
CA ASN A 397 1.53 37.21 2.36
C ASN A 397 2.65 36.15 2.48
N ALA A 398 2.40 34.90 2.04
CA ALA A 398 3.38 33.85 2.07
C ALA A 398 4.44 34.03 0.96
N LYS A 399 5.73 33.93 1.32
CA LYS A 399 6.86 34.17 0.41
C LYS A 399 7.53 32.84 0.03
N PHE A 400 6.94 32.13 -0.93
CA PHE A 400 7.43 30.83 -1.40
C PHE A 400 7.84 30.88 -2.88
N PRO A 401 8.97 31.53 -3.24
CA PRO A 401 9.37 31.78 -4.63
C PRO A 401 9.69 30.50 -5.41
N ASN A 402 9.96 29.38 -4.72
CA ASN A 402 10.32 28.12 -5.33
C ASN A 402 9.22 27.06 -5.23
N LEU A 403 8.02 27.43 -4.75
CA LEU A 403 6.93 26.47 -4.55
C LEU A 403 6.47 25.85 -5.88
N ILE A 404 6.46 24.54 -5.91
CA ILE A 404 6.05 23.69 -7.06
C ILE A 404 4.69 23.05 -6.80
N THR A 405 4.46 22.60 -5.57
CA THR A 405 3.22 21.91 -5.18
C THR A 405 2.60 22.58 -3.96
N LEU A 406 1.35 23.00 -4.09
CA LEU A 406 0.48 23.45 -3.00
C LEU A 406 -0.74 22.52 -2.94
N SER A 407 -0.90 21.81 -1.82
CA SER A 407 -1.94 20.80 -1.66
C SER A 407 -2.77 21.07 -0.41
N LEU A 408 -4.06 21.37 -0.60
CA LEU A 408 -5.04 21.75 0.43
C LEU A 408 -6.34 20.89 0.35
N PRO A 409 -6.27 19.61 -0.03
CA PRO A 409 -7.49 18.85 -0.24
C PRO A 409 -8.17 18.44 1.07
N GLU A 410 -9.46 18.04 0.96
CA GLU A 410 -10.26 17.51 2.07
C GLU A 410 -10.26 18.45 3.30
N ASN A 411 -10.48 19.76 3.04
CA ASN A 411 -10.59 20.80 4.06
C ASN A 411 -12.00 21.41 4.03
N ASN A 412 -12.20 22.51 4.77
CA ASN A 412 -13.49 23.21 4.86
C ASN A 412 -13.45 24.57 4.16
N ILE A 413 -12.62 24.72 3.11
CA ILE A 413 -12.42 26.00 2.42
C ILE A 413 -13.66 26.33 1.60
N THR A 414 -14.27 27.49 1.88
CA THR A 414 -15.43 28.00 1.12
C THR A 414 -14.99 29.13 0.18
N TYR A 415 -14.17 30.03 0.66
CA TYR A 415 -13.77 31.23 -0.10
C TYR A 415 -12.27 31.21 -0.42
N ILE A 416 -11.96 31.44 -1.70
CA ILE A 416 -10.58 31.56 -2.19
C ILE A 416 -10.27 32.96 -2.72
N THR A 417 -11.02 33.97 -2.28
CA THR A 417 -10.93 35.37 -2.76
C THR A 417 -9.51 35.91 -2.72
N THR A 418 -8.75 35.59 -1.70
CA THR A 418 -7.39 36.05 -1.49
C THR A 418 -6.36 35.45 -2.46
N LEU A 419 -6.66 34.36 -3.14
CA LEU A 419 -5.76 33.79 -4.15
C LEU A 419 -5.48 34.75 -5.30
N ARG A 420 -6.32 35.76 -5.52
CA ARG A 420 -6.07 36.83 -6.51
C ARG A 420 -4.77 37.61 -6.27
N TYR A 421 -4.26 37.62 -5.05
CA TYR A 421 -3.06 38.35 -4.65
C TYR A 421 -1.84 37.43 -4.49
N VAL A 422 -2.03 36.11 -4.67
CA VAL A 422 -0.97 35.14 -4.46
C VAL A 422 -0.04 35.07 -5.67
N ASN A 423 1.26 35.05 -5.39
CA ASN A 423 2.33 34.99 -6.40
C ASN A 423 3.24 33.80 -6.14
N PHE A 424 2.98 32.69 -6.84
CA PHE A 424 3.83 31.49 -6.81
C PHE A 424 4.30 31.16 -8.23
N PRO A 425 5.37 31.80 -8.72
CA PRO A 425 5.76 31.80 -10.14
C PRO A 425 6.19 30.41 -10.65
N LYS A 426 6.62 29.52 -9.75
CA LYS A 426 7.06 28.16 -10.09
C LYS A 426 6.00 27.10 -9.79
N LEU A 427 4.82 27.47 -9.33
CA LEU A 427 3.76 26.53 -8.98
C LEU A 427 3.33 25.73 -10.20
N LYS A 428 3.46 24.41 -10.13
CA LYS A 428 3.06 23.46 -11.16
C LYS A 428 1.78 22.70 -10.80
N LYS A 429 1.55 22.48 -9.51
CA LYS A 429 0.41 21.72 -9.01
C LYS A 429 -0.33 22.46 -7.91
N LEU A 430 -1.62 22.69 -8.12
CA LEU A 430 -2.56 23.23 -7.13
C LEU A 430 -3.69 22.24 -6.89
N SER A 431 -3.82 21.75 -5.66
CA SER A 431 -4.89 20.85 -5.25
C SER A 431 -5.78 21.51 -4.21
N LEU A 432 -7.06 21.68 -4.55
CA LEU A 432 -8.13 22.24 -3.71
C LEU A 432 -9.36 21.32 -3.68
N TYR A 433 -9.20 20.05 -4.06
CA TYR A 433 -10.33 19.11 -4.11
C TYR A 433 -10.86 18.78 -2.71
N GLY A 434 -12.12 18.30 -2.65
CA GLY A 434 -12.73 17.91 -1.38
C GLY A 434 -12.93 19.10 -0.44
N ASN A 435 -13.33 20.25 -0.97
CA ASN A 435 -13.62 21.47 -0.20
C ASN A 435 -15.07 21.94 -0.45
N ASN A 436 -15.42 23.12 0.02
CA ASN A 436 -16.76 23.71 -0.15
C ASN A 436 -16.75 24.91 -1.11
N ILE A 437 -15.83 24.93 -2.09
CA ILE A 437 -15.61 26.07 -2.99
C ILE A 437 -16.77 26.17 -4.00
N GLU A 438 -17.40 27.35 -4.08
CA GLU A 438 -18.44 27.65 -5.07
C GLU A 438 -17.92 28.58 -6.18
N ASP A 439 -17.08 29.57 -5.83
CA ASP A 439 -16.57 30.58 -6.75
C ASP A 439 -15.07 30.44 -6.97
N ILE A 440 -14.68 30.17 -8.22
CA ILE A 440 -13.28 30.07 -8.67
C ILE A 440 -12.79 31.30 -9.42
N THR A 441 -13.61 32.36 -9.51
CA THR A 441 -13.27 33.64 -10.16
C THR A 441 -11.96 34.24 -9.66
N PRO A 442 -11.57 34.15 -8.38
CA PRO A 442 -10.30 34.68 -7.91
C PRO A 442 -9.05 34.10 -8.61
N LEU A 443 -9.13 32.89 -9.14
CA LEU A 443 -7.99 32.24 -9.83
C LEU A 443 -7.60 32.93 -11.14
N GLN A 444 -8.50 33.68 -11.78
CA GLN A 444 -8.17 34.44 -13.00
C GLN A 444 -7.11 35.55 -12.77
N TYR A 445 -6.98 36.00 -11.52
CA TYR A 445 -6.02 37.06 -11.13
C TYR A 445 -4.75 36.50 -10.47
N ALA A 446 -4.78 35.22 -10.10
CA ALA A 446 -3.65 34.56 -9.45
C ALA A 446 -2.43 34.46 -10.39
N ASN A 447 -1.22 34.69 -9.88
CA ASN A 447 0.00 34.62 -10.66
C ASN A 447 0.65 33.22 -10.54
N PHE A 448 0.18 32.28 -11.36
CA PHE A 448 0.69 30.89 -11.45
C PHE A 448 1.11 30.55 -12.90
N PRO A 449 2.10 31.25 -13.50
CA PRO A 449 2.45 31.10 -14.92
C PRO A 449 3.03 29.73 -15.29
N SER A 450 3.39 28.92 -14.31
CA SER A 450 3.96 27.59 -14.51
C SER A 450 2.96 26.46 -14.22
N LEU A 451 1.69 26.76 -13.95
CA LEU A 451 0.70 25.77 -13.52
C LEU A 451 0.42 24.74 -14.60
N LEU A 452 0.60 23.46 -14.25
CA LEU A 452 0.38 22.30 -15.10
C LEU A 452 -0.85 21.47 -14.67
N GLU A 453 -1.11 21.43 -13.37
CA GLU A 453 -2.15 20.58 -12.79
C GLU A 453 -3.03 21.40 -11.83
N LEU A 454 -4.34 21.41 -12.10
CA LEU A 454 -5.34 22.06 -11.25
C LEU A 454 -6.44 21.05 -10.88
N TYR A 455 -6.54 20.75 -9.59
CA TYR A 455 -7.53 19.82 -9.04
C TYR A 455 -8.54 20.55 -8.18
N LEU A 456 -9.79 20.63 -8.66
CA LEU A 456 -10.94 21.30 -8.06
C LEU A 456 -12.13 20.35 -7.88
N TYR A 457 -11.89 19.04 -7.99
CA TYR A 457 -12.97 18.05 -7.88
C TYR A 457 -13.54 17.96 -6.46
N GLN A 458 -14.77 17.42 -6.33
CA GLN A 458 -15.46 17.33 -5.04
C GLN A 458 -15.55 18.70 -4.34
N ASN A 459 -16.15 19.67 -5.05
CA ASN A 459 -16.48 21.01 -4.54
C ASN A 459 -17.96 21.35 -4.90
N ASN A 460 -18.37 22.59 -4.70
CA ASN A 460 -19.73 23.08 -4.99
C ASN A 460 -19.80 23.98 -6.24
N ILE A 461 -18.84 23.87 -7.16
CA ILE A 461 -18.69 24.76 -8.30
C ILE A 461 -19.84 24.56 -9.29
N LYS A 462 -20.54 25.65 -9.62
CA LYS A 462 -21.61 25.69 -10.64
C LYS A 462 -21.17 26.46 -11.87
N ASN A 463 -20.52 27.60 -11.67
CA ASN A 463 -20.13 28.52 -12.72
C ASN A 463 -18.61 28.46 -12.97
N ILE A 464 -18.23 28.15 -14.21
CA ILE A 464 -16.84 28.10 -14.66
C ILE A 464 -16.52 29.13 -15.75
N SER A 465 -17.39 30.13 -15.97
CA SER A 465 -17.22 31.13 -17.03
C SER A 465 -15.90 31.90 -16.95
N CYS A 466 -15.33 32.05 -15.74
CA CYS A 466 -14.03 32.70 -15.52
C CYS A 466 -12.82 31.95 -16.13
N LEU A 467 -12.98 30.68 -16.52
CA LEU A 467 -11.88 29.90 -17.12
C LEU A 467 -11.31 30.54 -18.41
N ASN A 468 -12.12 31.29 -19.16
CA ASN A 468 -11.66 32.01 -20.36
C ASN A 468 -10.64 33.14 -20.06
N GLN A 469 -10.57 33.58 -18.81
CA GLN A 469 -9.65 34.61 -18.36
C GLN A 469 -8.44 34.05 -17.59
N PHE A 470 -8.36 32.71 -17.44
CA PHE A 470 -7.24 32.07 -16.77
C PHE A 470 -5.95 32.23 -17.58
N LYS A 471 -4.90 32.68 -16.89
CA LYS A 471 -3.56 32.88 -17.46
C LYS A 471 -2.68 31.62 -17.40
N PHE A 472 -3.27 30.47 -17.08
CA PHE A 472 -2.56 29.19 -16.91
C PHE A 472 -2.35 28.48 -18.27
N THR A 473 -1.68 29.16 -19.20
CA THR A 473 -1.53 28.69 -20.59
C THR A 473 -0.83 27.34 -20.73
N LYS A 474 -0.10 26.89 -19.70
CA LYS A 474 0.63 25.62 -19.67
C LYS A 474 -0.16 24.46 -19.07
N LEU A 475 -1.43 24.67 -18.73
CA LEU A 475 -2.23 23.65 -18.02
C LEU A 475 -2.36 22.37 -18.85
N ILE A 476 -2.00 21.24 -18.25
CA ILE A 476 -2.03 19.90 -18.82
C ILE A 476 -3.21 19.10 -18.27
N THR A 477 -3.49 19.29 -16.97
CA THR A 477 -4.58 18.56 -16.27
C THR A 477 -5.52 19.54 -15.59
N LEU A 478 -6.80 19.46 -15.93
CA LEU A 478 -7.89 20.14 -15.23
C LEU A 478 -8.91 19.11 -14.76
N SER A 479 -9.09 19.03 -13.44
CA SER A 479 -10.11 18.17 -12.84
C SER A 479 -11.16 18.99 -12.10
N LEU A 480 -12.40 18.91 -12.60
CA LEU A 480 -13.61 19.53 -12.06
C LEU A 480 -14.68 18.49 -11.74
N MET A 481 -14.30 17.24 -11.53
CA MET A 481 -15.20 16.13 -11.23
C MET A 481 -16.00 16.38 -9.94
N SER A 482 -17.16 15.74 -9.82
CA SER A 482 -17.97 15.82 -8.59
C SER A 482 -18.23 17.28 -8.15
N ASN A 483 -18.76 18.07 -9.08
CA ASN A 483 -19.23 19.45 -8.87
C ASN A 483 -20.69 19.58 -9.32
N GLN A 484 -21.16 20.78 -9.58
CA GLN A 484 -22.54 21.05 -10.01
C GLN A 484 -22.58 21.77 -11.37
N ILE A 485 -21.57 21.53 -12.24
CA ILE A 485 -21.41 22.21 -13.52
C ILE A 485 -22.41 21.68 -14.53
N SER A 486 -23.14 22.57 -15.18
CA SER A 486 -24.07 22.23 -16.27
C SER A 486 -23.67 22.83 -17.61
N ASP A 487 -23.03 24.01 -17.61
CA ASP A 487 -22.56 24.69 -18.81
C ASP A 487 -21.03 24.64 -18.93
N ILE A 488 -20.56 24.10 -20.06
CA ILE A 488 -19.13 23.97 -20.41
C ILE A 488 -18.76 24.80 -21.64
N ASN A 489 -19.65 25.69 -22.12
CA ASN A 489 -19.40 26.52 -23.31
C ASN A 489 -18.19 27.45 -23.17
N VAL A 490 -17.76 27.76 -21.94
CA VAL A 490 -16.55 28.55 -21.67
C VAL A 490 -15.30 27.96 -22.34
N PHE A 491 -15.22 26.65 -22.51
CA PHE A 491 -14.09 26.00 -23.18
C PHE A 491 -13.93 26.38 -24.65
N LYS A 492 -14.92 27.05 -25.27
CA LYS A 492 -14.73 27.65 -26.60
C LYS A 492 -13.59 28.68 -26.65
N ASN A 493 -13.33 29.36 -25.54
CA ASN A 493 -12.46 30.56 -25.51
C ASN A 493 -11.28 30.43 -24.52
N THR A 494 -11.03 29.25 -23.94
CA THR A 494 -9.94 29.08 -22.98
C THR A 494 -8.58 28.94 -23.66
N GLN A 495 -7.54 29.64 -23.13
CA GLN A 495 -6.21 29.69 -23.75
C GLN A 495 -5.39 28.40 -23.50
N PHE A 496 -5.73 27.59 -22.51
CA PHE A 496 -5.02 26.38 -22.16
C PHE A 496 -5.48 25.13 -22.92
N ASN A 497 -6.58 25.19 -23.68
CA ASN A 497 -7.12 24.02 -24.40
C ASN A 497 -6.09 23.32 -25.27
N PHE A 498 -5.19 24.06 -25.91
CA PHE A 498 -4.17 23.49 -26.80
C PHE A 498 -3.20 22.56 -26.06
N ASN A 499 -2.86 22.87 -24.80
CA ASN A 499 -1.90 22.11 -24.00
C ASN A 499 -2.56 21.04 -23.15
N LEU A 500 -3.89 21.08 -22.97
CA LEU A 500 -4.62 20.20 -22.07
C LEU A 500 -4.56 18.75 -22.57
N GLU A 501 -4.09 17.84 -21.73
CA GLU A 501 -4.05 16.40 -21.98
C GLU A 501 -5.16 15.64 -21.25
N THR A 502 -5.55 16.12 -20.07
CA THR A 502 -6.63 15.51 -19.28
C THR A 502 -7.66 16.56 -18.87
N LEU A 503 -8.90 16.34 -19.30
CA LEU A 503 -10.08 17.09 -18.85
C LEU A 503 -11.05 16.15 -18.15
N ALA A 504 -11.19 16.29 -16.83
CA ALA A 504 -12.06 15.46 -16.03
C ALA A 504 -13.27 16.27 -15.53
N LEU A 505 -14.46 15.93 -16.02
CA LEU A 505 -15.74 16.56 -15.77
C LEU A 505 -16.81 15.56 -15.26
N SER A 506 -16.39 14.38 -14.85
CA SER A 506 -17.29 13.32 -14.34
C SER A 506 -18.08 13.80 -13.12
N LYS A 507 -19.27 13.21 -12.91
CA LYS A 507 -20.14 13.52 -11.75
C LYS A 507 -20.48 15.01 -11.67
N ASN A 508 -21.08 15.53 -12.76
CA ASN A 508 -21.61 16.88 -12.89
C ASN A 508 -23.06 16.86 -13.43
N LYS A 509 -23.57 17.95 -13.96
CA LYS A 509 -24.93 18.08 -14.53
C LYS A 509 -24.89 18.45 -16.00
N ILE A 510 -23.85 18.01 -16.74
CA ILE A 510 -23.61 18.38 -18.14
C ILE A 510 -24.60 17.63 -19.03
N LYS A 511 -25.28 18.36 -19.91
CA LYS A 511 -26.17 17.83 -20.94
C LYS A 511 -25.61 18.00 -22.36
N ASP A 512 -25.02 19.16 -22.63
CA ASP A 512 -24.53 19.54 -23.94
C ASP A 512 -22.98 19.50 -23.99
N ILE A 513 -22.46 18.71 -24.94
CA ILE A 513 -21.03 18.56 -25.20
C ILE A 513 -20.63 19.12 -26.58
N SER A 514 -21.51 19.91 -27.21
CA SER A 514 -21.27 20.50 -28.54
C SER A 514 -20.04 21.42 -28.60
N VAL A 515 -19.56 21.89 -27.43
CA VAL A 515 -18.33 22.68 -27.32
C VAL A 515 -17.11 22.01 -27.93
N PHE A 516 -17.04 20.68 -27.93
CA PHE A 516 -15.91 19.94 -28.53
C PHE A 516 -15.92 19.95 -30.07
N SER A 517 -17.05 20.26 -30.70
CA SER A 517 -17.25 20.29 -32.16
C SER A 517 -17.29 21.67 -32.79
N ASP A 518 -17.20 22.73 -31.97
CA ASP A 518 -17.27 24.11 -32.46
C ASP A 518 -15.98 24.48 -33.23
N TYR A 519 -16.12 24.83 -34.51
CA TYR A 519 -15.00 25.19 -35.41
C TYR A 519 -14.35 26.53 -35.05
N SER A 520 -15.03 27.40 -34.32
CA SER A 520 -14.51 28.71 -33.90
C SER A 520 -13.54 28.61 -32.71
N THR A 521 -13.38 27.42 -32.11
CA THR A 521 -12.64 27.23 -30.89
C THR A 521 -11.18 26.91 -31.09
N ILE A 522 -10.34 27.30 -30.12
CA ILE A 522 -8.99 26.74 -29.94
C ILE A 522 -9.14 25.24 -29.68
N SER A 523 -8.58 24.41 -30.56
CA SER A 523 -8.75 22.96 -30.47
C SER A 523 -8.12 22.34 -29.24
N PHE A 524 -8.74 21.32 -28.70
CA PHE A 524 -8.15 20.44 -27.68
C PHE A 524 -7.12 19.49 -28.30
N TYR A 525 -6.11 20.06 -28.97
CA TYR A 525 -5.19 19.33 -29.85
C TYR A 525 -4.44 18.20 -29.14
N ASN A 526 -4.05 18.41 -27.87
CA ASN A 526 -3.27 17.46 -27.10
C ASN A 526 -4.12 16.58 -26.16
N LEU A 527 -5.45 16.72 -26.16
CA LEU A 527 -6.32 15.99 -25.24
C LEU A 527 -6.25 14.48 -25.48
N LYS A 528 -5.87 13.75 -24.44
CA LYS A 528 -5.74 12.29 -24.41
C LYS A 528 -6.85 11.64 -23.59
N GLU A 529 -7.30 12.29 -22.53
CA GLU A 529 -8.29 11.79 -21.59
C GLU A 529 -9.44 12.79 -21.44
N LEU A 530 -10.66 12.34 -21.77
CA LEU A 530 -11.90 13.11 -21.59
C LEU A 530 -12.87 12.31 -20.72
N TRP A 531 -13.12 12.76 -19.51
CA TRP A 531 -13.97 12.09 -18.53
C TRP A 531 -15.26 12.86 -18.35
N LEU A 532 -16.38 12.29 -18.79
CA LEU A 532 -17.72 12.85 -18.79
C LEU A 532 -18.75 11.87 -18.19
N ASP A 533 -18.28 10.82 -17.53
CA ASP A 533 -19.15 9.84 -16.87
C ASP A 533 -19.95 10.47 -15.72
N HIS A 534 -21.11 9.87 -15.38
CA HIS A 534 -22.01 10.38 -14.34
C HIS A 534 -22.44 11.83 -14.62
N ASN A 535 -22.99 12.09 -15.80
CA ASN A 535 -23.59 13.35 -16.19
C ASN A 535 -25.03 13.12 -16.71
N GLU A 536 -25.63 14.12 -17.36
CA GLU A 536 -26.97 14.05 -17.93
C GLU A 536 -26.94 14.10 -19.48
N ILE A 537 -25.84 13.59 -20.09
CA ILE A 537 -25.61 13.64 -21.53
C ILE A 537 -26.51 12.62 -22.23
N ASN A 538 -27.35 13.09 -23.14
CA ASN A 538 -28.24 12.25 -23.95
C ASN A 538 -27.89 12.23 -25.43
N ASN A 539 -27.10 13.20 -25.91
CA ASN A 539 -26.71 13.34 -27.31
C ASN A 539 -25.19 13.50 -27.44
N ILE A 540 -24.57 12.62 -28.24
CA ILE A 540 -23.16 12.63 -28.57
C ILE A 540 -22.87 12.80 -30.04
N ASP A 541 -23.87 13.12 -30.87
CA ASP A 541 -23.78 13.20 -32.33
C ASP A 541 -22.71 14.17 -32.84
N LYS A 542 -22.42 15.21 -32.05
CA LYS A 542 -21.43 16.23 -32.41
C LYS A 542 -19.97 15.78 -32.23
N LEU A 543 -19.71 14.63 -31.59
CA LEU A 543 -18.34 14.14 -31.41
C LEU A 543 -17.65 13.76 -32.72
N ASP A 544 -18.39 13.48 -33.81
CA ASP A 544 -17.81 13.23 -35.12
C ASP A 544 -17.01 14.42 -35.67
N LYS A 545 -17.35 15.63 -35.24
CA LYS A 545 -16.70 16.88 -35.65
C LYS A 545 -15.72 17.42 -34.59
N ALA A 546 -15.54 16.70 -33.50
CA ALA A 546 -14.69 17.17 -32.39
C ALA A 546 -13.20 17.21 -32.79
N LYS A 547 -12.52 18.31 -32.42
CA LYS A 547 -11.09 18.52 -32.70
C LYS A 547 -10.21 17.98 -31.55
N ILE A 548 -10.37 16.69 -31.24
CA ILE A 548 -9.67 15.96 -30.18
C ILE A 548 -8.83 14.81 -30.76
N ASN A 549 -8.00 15.12 -31.73
CA ASN A 549 -7.32 14.11 -32.57
C ASN A 549 -6.38 13.15 -31.81
N LYS A 550 -5.86 13.53 -30.64
CA LYS A 550 -4.98 12.71 -29.80
C LYS A 550 -5.72 11.95 -28.70
N ILE A 551 -7.03 11.99 -28.70
CA ILE A 551 -7.83 11.34 -27.65
C ILE A 551 -7.57 9.83 -27.63
N VAL A 552 -7.23 9.32 -26.44
CA VAL A 552 -6.95 7.90 -26.19
C VAL A 552 -8.11 7.24 -25.45
N ARG A 553 -8.72 7.97 -24.51
CA ARG A 553 -9.83 7.46 -23.70
C ARG A 553 -10.95 8.49 -23.56
N ILE A 554 -12.20 8.03 -23.78
CA ILE A 554 -13.41 8.79 -23.50
C ILE A 554 -14.26 8.00 -22.50
N LYS A 555 -14.60 8.62 -21.36
CA LYS A 555 -15.54 8.06 -20.38
C LYS A 555 -16.89 8.77 -20.51
N LEU A 556 -17.91 8.03 -20.86
CA LEU A 556 -19.30 8.47 -21.02
C LEU A 556 -20.28 7.56 -20.24
N GLY A 557 -19.76 6.71 -19.35
CA GLY A 557 -20.60 5.84 -18.52
C GLY A 557 -21.56 6.63 -17.62
N HIS A 558 -22.63 6.01 -17.17
CA HIS A 558 -23.61 6.65 -16.28
C HIS A 558 -24.14 7.98 -16.83
N ASN A 559 -24.66 7.94 -18.07
CA ASN A 559 -25.32 9.05 -18.74
C ASN A 559 -26.70 8.62 -19.28
N LEU A 560 -27.31 9.40 -20.14
CA LEU A 560 -28.62 9.15 -20.73
C LEU A 560 -28.53 8.88 -22.24
N ILE A 561 -27.40 8.35 -22.72
CA ILE A 561 -27.11 8.15 -24.14
C ILE A 561 -27.97 6.99 -24.66
N GLN A 562 -28.78 7.29 -25.68
CA GLN A 562 -29.62 6.31 -26.38
C GLN A 562 -29.06 5.94 -27.76
N LYS A 563 -28.59 6.95 -28.48
CA LYS A 563 -28.13 6.80 -29.88
C LYS A 563 -26.62 6.90 -29.96
N ILE A 564 -26.01 5.97 -30.70
CA ILE A 564 -24.56 5.86 -30.91
C ILE A 564 -24.17 5.89 -32.40
N ASN A 565 -25.04 6.41 -33.27
CA ASN A 565 -24.77 6.54 -34.71
C ASN A 565 -23.51 7.35 -35.03
N VAL A 566 -23.07 8.20 -34.11
CA VAL A 566 -21.84 8.98 -34.27
C VAL A 566 -20.61 8.08 -34.51
N PHE A 567 -20.56 6.86 -33.96
CA PHE A 567 -19.45 5.95 -34.13
C PHE A 567 -19.19 5.50 -35.58
N GLU A 568 -20.18 5.56 -36.47
CA GLU A 568 -20.02 5.32 -37.89
C GLU A 568 -19.16 6.39 -38.59
N ARG A 569 -19.16 7.60 -38.03
CA ARG A 569 -18.54 8.80 -38.62
C ARG A 569 -17.30 9.29 -37.89
N MET A 570 -17.11 8.83 -36.62
CA MET A 570 -15.97 9.23 -35.81
C MET A 570 -14.65 8.78 -36.44
N ASN A 571 -13.66 9.67 -36.40
CA ASN A 571 -12.32 9.41 -36.93
C ASN A 571 -11.23 9.83 -35.96
N PHE A 572 -11.22 9.20 -34.77
CA PHE A 572 -10.22 9.44 -33.74
C PHE A 572 -9.12 8.38 -33.82
N PHE A 573 -8.03 8.70 -34.49
CA PHE A 573 -6.97 7.73 -34.78
C PHE A 573 -6.30 7.13 -33.55
N ALA A 574 -6.23 7.88 -32.46
CA ALA A 574 -5.55 7.45 -31.21
C ALA A 574 -6.48 6.76 -30.22
N LEU A 575 -7.80 6.78 -30.44
CA LEU A 575 -8.78 6.31 -29.47
C LEU A 575 -8.66 4.80 -29.24
N ALA A 576 -8.35 4.42 -28.01
CA ALA A 576 -8.12 3.04 -27.60
C ALA A 576 -9.25 2.47 -26.71
N GLU A 577 -9.97 3.34 -25.99
CA GLU A 577 -10.98 2.91 -25.03
C GLU A 577 -12.15 3.89 -24.96
N ILE A 578 -13.38 3.35 -24.97
CA ILE A 578 -14.62 4.11 -24.76
C ILE A 578 -15.42 3.41 -23.67
N ASP A 579 -15.82 4.18 -22.67
CA ASP A 579 -16.75 3.72 -21.64
C ASP A 579 -18.17 4.28 -21.91
N LEU A 580 -19.11 3.38 -22.11
CA LEU A 580 -20.53 3.63 -22.32
C LEU A 580 -21.40 2.84 -21.32
N ASN A 581 -20.83 2.31 -20.24
CA ASN A 581 -21.58 1.58 -19.22
C ASN A 581 -22.73 2.43 -18.64
N ASN A 582 -23.78 1.75 -18.19
CA ASN A 582 -24.88 2.45 -17.49
C ASN A 582 -25.44 3.63 -18.31
N ASN A 583 -25.86 3.35 -19.54
CA ASN A 583 -26.60 4.25 -20.41
C ASN A 583 -27.95 3.60 -20.81
N VAL A 584 -28.64 4.15 -21.78
CA VAL A 584 -29.92 3.60 -22.27
C VAL A 584 -29.83 3.17 -23.76
N ILE A 585 -28.65 2.66 -24.16
CA ILE A 585 -28.38 2.23 -25.52
C ILE A 585 -29.15 0.92 -25.79
N SER A 586 -29.96 0.90 -26.84
CA SER A 586 -30.76 -0.28 -27.24
C SER A 586 -30.28 -0.93 -28.53
N ASP A 587 -29.60 -0.17 -29.42
CA ASP A 587 -29.13 -0.61 -30.73
C ASP A 587 -27.61 -0.44 -30.84
N LEU A 588 -26.91 -1.57 -31.06
CA LEU A 588 -25.46 -1.61 -31.31
C LEU A 588 -25.08 -1.66 -32.77
N SER A 589 -26.05 -1.66 -33.69
CA SER A 589 -25.79 -1.75 -35.15
C SER A 589 -24.82 -0.69 -35.67
N PRO A 590 -24.80 0.56 -35.15
CA PRO A 590 -23.81 1.56 -35.58
C PRO A 590 -22.35 1.15 -35.34
N LEU A 591 -22.10 0.28 -34.36
CA LEU A 591 -20.74 -0.18 -34.05
C LEU A 591 -20.16 -1.12 -35.09
N VAL A 592 -20.99 -1.73 -35.95
CA VAL A 592 -20.55 -2.57 -37.07
C VAL A 592 -19.67 -1.77 -38.04
N TRP A 593 -20.01 -0.50 -38.23
CA TRP A 593 -19.36 0.41 -39.19
C TRP A 593 -18.22 1.23 -38.57
N ILE A 594 -17.85 0.94 -37.35
CA ILE A 594 -16.80 1.69 -36.63
C ILE A 594 -15.45 1.63 -37.36
N LYS A 595 -14.83 2.81 -37.55
CA LYS A 595 -13.57 2.99 -38.29
C LYS A 595 -12.37 3.31 -37.40
N LEU A 596 -12.52 3.16 -36.07
CA LEU A 596 -11.49 3.50 -35.09
C LEU A 596 -10.41 2.41 -35.01
N ARG A 597 -9.31 2.60 -35.76
CA ARG A 597 -8.27 1.57 -35.99
C ARG A 597 -7.53 1.12 -34.72
N ASN A 598 -7.40 2.01 -33.73
CA ASN A 598 -6.67 1.73 -32.48
C ASN A 598 -7.60 1.37 -31.32
N LEU A 599 -8.91 1.31 -31.55
CA LEU A 599 -9.86 0.97 -30.51
C LEU A 599 -9.67 -0.48 -30.08
N LYS A 600 -9.48 -0.68 -28.77
CA LYS A 600 -9.24 -1.99 -28.15
C LYS A 600 -10.37 -2.42 -27.24
N LYS A 601 -11.04 -1.44 -26.58
CA LYS A 601 -12.07 -1.72 -25.58
C LYS A 601 -13.28 -0.81 -25.73
N ILE A 602 -14.46 -1.40 -25.63
CA ILE A 602 -15.73 -0.70 -25.44
C ILE A 602 -16.43 -1.31 -24.22
N HIS A 603 -16.75 -0.49 -23.23
CA HIS A 603 -17.54 -0.90 -22.09
C HIS A 603 -19.01 -0.60 -22.35
N LEU A 604 -19.87 -1.61 -22.26
CA LEU A 604 -21.30 -1.53 -22.62
C LEU A 604 -22.21 -2.13 -21.54
N ALA A 605 -21.70 -2.47 -20.36
CA ALA A 605 -22.48 -3.05 -19.29
C ALA A 605 -23.67 -2.16 -18.91
N ASN A 606 -24.76 -2.77 -18.43
CA ASN A 606 -25.92 -2.07 -17.91
C ASN A 606 -26.55 -1.07 -18.92
N ASN A 607 -26.75 -1.53 -20.16
CA ASN A 607 -27.50 -0.82 -21.20
C ASN A 607 -28.82 -1.53 -21.53
N SER A 608 -29.65 -0.93 -22.35
CA SER A 608 -31.01 -1.44 -22.67
C SER A 608 -31.06 -2.39 -23.88
N PHE A 609 -29.93 -2.77 -24.46
CA PHE A 609 -29.90 -3.65 -25.62
C PHE A 609 -30.13 -5.13 -25.26
N ILE A 610 -30.80 -5.86 -26.14
CA ILE A 610 -30.98 -7.31 -26.05
C ILE A 610 -29.81 -7.96 -26.79
N ILE A 611 -29.03 -8.82 -26.11
CA ILE A 611 -27.81 -9.44 -26.68
C ILE A 611 -28.13 -10.19 -27.99
N ASN A 612 -29.21 -10.98 -28.04
CA ASN A 612 -29.57 -11.75 -29.23
C ASN A 612 -29.78 -10.88 -30.47
N ASN A 613 -30.41 -9.72 -30.32
CA ASN A 613 -30.67 -8.77 -31.42
C ASN A 613 -29.40 -8.04 -31.87
N ASN A 614 -28.40 -7.92 -31.00
CA ASN A 614 -27.15 -7.20 -31.23
C ASN A 614 -25.94 -8.11 -31.41
N ASN A 615 -26.15 -9.43 -31.50
CA ASN A 615 -25.07 -10.44 -31.54
C ASN A 615 -24.16 -10.22 -32.77
N TYR A 616 -24.72 -9.83 -33.90
CA TYR A 616 -23.96 -9.52 -35.11
C TYR A 616 -22.97 -8.35 -34.87
N ALA A 617 -23.38 -7.31 -34.18
CA ALA A 617 -22.53 -6.15 -33.89
C ALA A 617 -21.39 -6.56 -32.95
N LEU A 618 -21.69 -7.30 -31.86
CA LEU A 618 -20.70 -7.79 -30.90
C LEU A 618 -19.67 -8.71 -31.56
N ASN A 619 -20.11 -9.65 -32.39
CA ASN A 619 -19.23 -10.55 -33.14
C ASN A 619 -18.34 -9.78 -34.13
N THR A 620 -18.88 -8.76 -34.82
CA THR A 620 -18.12 -7.92 -35.73
C THR A 620 -17.02 -7.15 -35.00
N LEU A 621 -17.30 -6.61 -33.83
CA LEU A 621 -16.30 -5.93 -32.98
C LEU A 621 -15.20 -6.89 -32.51
N ASN A 622 -15.57 -8.08 -32.04
CA ASN A 622 -14.60 -9.10 -31.66
C ASN A 622 -13.69 -9.52 -32.81
N ASN A 623 -14.26 -9.69 -34.02
CA ASN A 623 -13.49 -10.00 -35.23
C ASN A 623 -12.53 -8.87 -35.65
N LYS A 624 -12.86 -7.62 -35.31
CA LYS A 624 -11.96 -6.46 -35.43
C LYS A 624 -10.90 -6.36 -34.31
N GLY A 625 -10.89 -7.29 -33.34
CA GLY A 625 -9.99 -7.27 -32.18
C GLY A 625 -10.41 -6.26 -31.11
N ILE A 626 -11.66 -5.82 -31.10
CA ILE A 626 -12.20 -4.88 -30.10
C ILE A 626 -12.92 -5.68 -29.02
N GLN A 627 -12.43 -5.62 -27.81
CA GLN A 627 -13.02 -6.26 -26.64
C GLN A 627 -14.28 -5.51 -26.19
N CYS A 628 -15.43 -6.19 -26.18
CA CYS A 628 -16.67 -5.67 -25.60
C CYS A 628 -16.83 -6.15 -24.16
N ILE A 629 -16.87 -5.21 -23.19
CA ILE A 629 -17.05 -5.51 -21.77
C ILE A 629 -18.52 -5.30 -21.44
N LEU A 630 -19.23 -6.40 -21.14
CA LEU A 630 -20.67 -6.45 -20.91
C LEU A 630 -21.05 -6.62 -19.43
N GLN A 631 -20.07 -6.85 -18.57
CA GLN A 631 -20.25 -6.96 -17.10
C GLN A 631 -19.57 -5.78 -16.41
N SER A 632 -20.17 -5.29 -15.34
CA SER A 632 -19.57 -4.22 -14.56
C SER A 632 -18.36 -4.73 -13.74
N GLU A 633 -17.41 -3.85 -13.41
CA GLU A 633 -16.27 -4.22 -12.55
C GLU A 633 -16.71 -4.67 -11.14
N GLU A 634 -17.90 -4.28 -10.69
CA GLU A 634 -18.48 -4.70 -9.41
C GLU A 634 -18.96 -6.16 -9.44
N GLU A 635 -19.34 -6.68 -10.61
CA GLU A 635 -19.74 -8.09 -10.79
C GLU A 635 -18.54 -9.03 -11.01
N GLN A 636 -17.33 -8.49 -11.21
CA GLN A 636 -16.09 -9.25 -11.40
C GLN A 636 -15.29 -9.45 -10.09
N LYS A 637 -15.70 -8.84 -8.98
CA LYS A 637 -15.13 -8.99 -7.64
C LYS A 637 -15.98 -9.88 -6.76
#